data_ab73fd4d6f59fb334d3231b46dd23f6e
#
_entry.id   ab73fd4d6f59fb334d3231b46dd23f6e
#
_cell.length_a   1.000
_cell.length_b   1.000
_cell.length_c   1.000
_cell.angle_alpha   90.00
_cell.angle_beta   90.00
_cell.angle_gamma   90.00
#
_symmetry.space_group_name_H-M   'P 1'
#
loop_
_entity.id
_entity.type
_entity.pdbx_description
1 polymer ?
#
loop_
_entity_poly.entity_id
_entity_poly.type
_entity_poly.pdbx_seq_one_letter_code
_entity_poly.pdbx_strand_id
1 'polypeptide(L)'
;IHSAEETRDELDAMVDCGCTVLDVIVEHPVYGQLTGPLQLSNRYEVAQFLRRCREFGARPLSDLTGGIHLHTLSCPDADAFCRVQQTLEEMGILVTGRETENHP
;
A
#
# COMPACT_ATOMS: atom_id res chain seq x y z
N ILE A 1 -2.42 1.90 -15.38
CA ILE A 1 -1.76 3.11 -14.89
C ILE A 1 -2.59 3.68 -13.76
N HIS A 2 -2.02 3.70 -12.59
CA HIS A 2 -2.69 4.29 -11.45
C HIS A 2 -2.55 5.80 -11.48
N SER A 3 -3.68 6.50 -11.43
CA SER A 3 -3.67 7.92 -11.21
C SER A 3 -3.29 8.19 -9.75
N ALA A 4 -2.94 9.43 -9.44
CA ALA A 4 -2.67 9.82 -8.05
C ALA A 4 -3.88 9.56 -7.14
N GLU A 5 -5.10 9.73 -7.70
CA GLU A 5 -6.34 9.48 -6.96
C GLU A 5 -6.50 7.99 -6.64
N GLU A 6 -6.18 7.11 -7.58
CA GLU A 6 -6.26 5.68 -7.34
C GLU A 6 -5.27 5.23 -6.27
N THR A 7 -4.06 5.78 -6.29
CA THR A 7 -3.06 5.49 -5.26
C THR A 7 -3.56 5.94 -3.89
N ARG A 8 -4.15 7.12 -3.81
CA ARG A 8 -4.71 7.63 -2.57
C ARG A 8 -5.84 6.75 -2.07
N ASP A 9 -6.77 6.38 -2.96
CA ASP A 9 -7.93 5.55 -2.59
C ASP A 9 -7.48 4.19 -2.06
N GLU A 10 -6.49 3.60 -2.69
CA GLU A 10 -5.94 2.31 -2.26
C GLU A 10 -5.32 2.42 -0.87
N LEU A 11 -4.46 3.42 -0.65
CA LEU A 11 -3.82 3.61 0.64
C LEU A 11 -4.83 3.98 1.73
N ASP A 12 -5.77 4.85 1.42
CA ASP A 12 -6.82 5.24 2.37
C ASP A 12 -7.67 4.03 2.77
N ALA A 13 -8.00 3.16 1.83
CA ALA A 13 -8.78 1.96 2.13
C ALA A 13 -8.05 1.06 3.12
N MET A 14 -6.74 0.92 2.95
CA MET A 14 -5.94 0.09 3.85
C MET A 14 -5.91 0.64 5.27
N VAL A 15 -5.65 1.94 5.42
CA VAL A 15 -5.56 2.54 6.74
C VAL A 15 -6.94 2.69 7.40
N ASP A 16 -8.00 2.88 6.62
CA ASP A 16 -9.37 2.95 7.14
C ASP A 16 -9.81 1.64 7.78
N CYS A 17 -9.26 0.52 7.33
CA CYS A 17 -9.54 -0.78 7.91
C CYS A 17 -8.74 -1.04 9.19
N GLY A 18 -7.92 -0.10 9.61
CA GLY A 18 -7.11 -0.22 10.82
C GLY A 18 -5.74 -0.81 10.60
N CYS A 19 -5.32 -0.97 9.34
CA CYS A 19 -4.02 -1.56 9.02
C CYS A 19 -2.96 -0.48 8.86
N THR A 20 -1.69 -0.87 9.06
CA THR A 20 -0.56 -0.01 8.77
C THR A 20 0.08 -0.49 7.47
N VAL A 21 0.28 0.42 6.53
CA VAL A 21 0.96 0.11 5.27
C VAL A 21 2.46 0.26 5.54
N LEU A 22 3.16 -0.86 5.58
CA LEU A 22 4.59 -0.86 5.92
C LEU A 22 5.46 -0.43 4.75
N ASP A 23 5.13 -0.87 3.56
CA ASP A 23 5.96 -0.62 2.39
C ASP A 23 5.18 -0.76 1.09
N VAL A 24 5.87 -0.47 0.01
CA VAL A 24 5.45 -0.81 -1.35
C VAL A 24 6.59 -1.54 -2.02
N ILE A 25 6.27 -2.61 -2.72
CA ILE A 25 7.25 -3.46 -3.41
C ILE A 25 6.89 -3.49 -4.89
N VAL A 26 7.87 -3.20 -5.74
CA VAL A 26 7.68 -3.23 -7.20
C VAL A 26 8.79 -4.05 -7.86
N GLU A 27 8.49 -4.59 -9.04
CA GLU A 27 9.47 -5.29 -9.87
C GLU A 27 10.00 -4.32 -10.90
N HIS A 28 11.29 -4.04 -10.84
CA HIS A 28 11.94 -3.17 -11.81
C HIS A 28 12.72 -4.02 -12.81
N PRO A 29 12.63 -3.71 -14.12
CA PRO A 29 13.28 -4.56 -15.13
C PRO A 29 14.79 -4.61 -15.04
N VAL A 30 15.42 -3.61 -14.45
CA VAL A 30 16.88 -3.56 -14.31
C VAL A 30 17.34 -3.94 -12.91
N TYR A 31 16.70 -3.38 -11.89
CA TYR A 31 17.13 -3.56 -10.50
C TYR A 31 16.47 -4.73 -9.79
N GLY A 32 15.45 -5.33 -10.41
CA GLY A 32 14.70 -6.39 -9.77
C GLY A 32 13.70 -5.82 -8.77
N GLN A 33 13.55 -6.47 -7.63
CA GLN A 33 12.57 -6.06 -6.63
C GLN A 33 13.06 -4.83 -5.86
N LEU A 34 12.26 -3.78 -5.90
CA LEU A 34 12.53 -2.55 -5.14
C LEU A 34 11.48 -2.39 -4.05
N THR A 35 11.92 -2.05 -2.85
CA THR A 35 11.03 -1.85 -1.71
C THR A 35 11.19 -0.43 -1.18
N GLY A 36 10.08 0.28 -1.09
CA GLY A 36 10.06 1.61 -0.49
C GLY A 36 9.32 1.57 0.84
N PRO A 37 9.94 1.96 1.95
CA PRO A 37 9.26 2.00 3.24
C PRO A 37 8.25 3.13 3.29
N LEU A 38 7.08 2.88 3.86
CA LEU A 38 6.00 3.87 3.95
C LEU A 38 5.61 4.19 5.39
N GLN A 39 5.27 3.17 6.17
CA GLN A 39 4.85 3.31 7.57
C GLN A 39 3.66 4.25 7.72
N LEU A 40 2.58 3.97 6.97
CA LEU A 40 1.37 4.80 6.96
C LEU A 40 0.27 4.10 7.76
N SER A 41 -0.24 4.78 8.78
CA SER A 41 -1.25 4.20 9.68
C SER A 41 -2.59 4.92 9.65
N ASN A 42 -2.68 6.09 9.03
CA ASN A 42 -3.91 6.87 8.98
C ASN A 42 -3.91 7.77 7.75
N ARG A 43 -5.07 8.38 7.49
CA ARG A 43 -5.25 9.23 6.32
C ARG A 43 -4.36 10.47 6.33
N TYR A 44 -4.07 10.99 7.49
CA TYR A 44 -3.17 12.12 7.60
C TYR A 44 -1.78 11.77 7.06
N GLU A 45 -1.28 10.61 7.47
CA GLU A 45 0.04 10.15 7.01
C GLU A 45 0.04 9.84 5.53
N VAL A 46 -1.05 9.28 5.01
CA VAL A 46 -1.20 9.06 3.57
C VAL A 46 -1.13 10.38 2.82
N ALA A 47 -1.86 11.38 3.29
CA ALA A 47 -1.86 12.71 2.66
C ALA A 47 -0.47 13.35 2.70
N GLN A 48 0.23 13.22 3.82
CA GLN A 48 1.59 13.76 3.96
C GLN A 48 2.56 13.06 3.00
N PHE A 49 2.46 11.75 2.85
CA PHE A 49 3.30 11.01 1.92
C PHE A 49 3.08 11.49 0.48
N LEU A 50 1.83 11.61 0.05
CA LEU A 50 1.53 12.05 -1.30
C LEU A 50 1.93 13.51 -1.53
N ARG A 51 1.80 14.34 -0.50
CA ARG A 51 2.24 15.71 -0.56
C ARG A 51 3.75 15.83 -0.75
N ARG A 52 4.52 15.01 -0.03
CA ARG A 52 5.98 15.00 -0.20
C ARG A 52 6.36 14.56 -1.60
N CYS A 53 5.66 13.59 -2.16
CA CYS A 53 5.89 13.20 -3.54
C CYS A 53 5.72 14.38 -4.50
N ARG A 54 4.66 15.17 -4.31
CA ARG A 54 4.43 16.35 -5.16
C ARG A 54 5.46 17.43 -4.93
N GLU A 55 5.82 17.72 -3.68
CA GLU A 55 6.77 18.77 -3.35
C GLU A 55 8.14 18.53 -3.93
N PHE A 56 8.59 17.29 -3.95
CA PHE A 56 9.90 16.93 -4.48
C PHE A 56 9.86 16.49 -5.94
N GLY A 57 8.71 16.60 -6.59
CA GLY A 57 8.57 16.16 -7.96
C GLY A 57 8.78 14.68 -8.14
N ALA A 58 8.67 13.91 -7.05
CA ALA A 58 8.84 12.47 -7.09
C ALA A 58 7.52 11.78 -7.36
N ARG A 59 7.58 10.69 -8.10
CA ARG A 59 6.40 9.86 -8.33
C ARG A 59 6.40 8.74 -7.30
N PRO A 60 5.22 8.29 -6.84
CA PRO A 60 5.19 7.09 -6.00
C PRO A 60 5.90 5.93 -6.70
N LEU A 61 6.54 5.08 -5.92
CA LEU A 61 7.31 3.97 -6.47
C LEU A 61 6.46 3.08 -7.38
N SER A 62 5.19 2.89 -7.05
CA SER A 62 4.26 2.10 -7.85
C SER A 62 4.06 2.63 -9.26
N ASP A 63 4.33 3.92 -9.50
CA ASP A 63 4.17 4.53 -10.83
C ASP A 63 5.41 4.32 -11.71
N LEU A 64 6.55 3.95 -11.14
CA LEU A 64 7.80 3.87 -11.89
C LEU A 64 7.85 2.71 -12.87
N THR A 65 7.16 1.64 -12.58
CA THR A 65 7.23 0.43 -13.41
C THR A 65 6.01 0.22 -14.29
N GLY A 66 4.90 0.89 -13.96
CA GLY A 66 3.64 0.71 -14.68
C GLY A 66 3.05 -0.69 -14.54
N GLY A 67 3.62 -1.50 -13.67
CA GLY A 67 3.21 -2.88 -13.50
C GLY A 67 2.56 -3.14 -12.15
N ILE A 68 2.58 -4.40 -11.76
CA ILE A 68 2.00 -4.84 -10.49
C ILE A 68 2.88 -4.36 -9.34
N HIS A 69 2.24 -3.84 -8.31
CA HIS A 69 2.92 -3.49 -7.08
C HIS A 69 2.24 -4.20 -5.91
N LEU A 70 2.99 -4.41 -4.85
CA LEU A 70 2.53 -5.08 -3.65
C LEU A 70 2.73 -4.17 -2.44
N HIS A 71 1.89 -4.34 -1.45
CA HIS A 71 2.05 -3.66 -0.17
C HIS A 71 2.11 -4.70 0.94
N THR A 72 2.99 -4.47 1.89
CA THR A 72 2.99 -5.25 3.13
C THR A 72 2.16 -4.50 4.15
N LEU A 73 1.18 -5.18 4.71
CA LEU A 73 0.29 -4.59 5.71
C LEU A 73 0.48 -5.26 7.05
N SER A 74 0.45 -4.46 8.10
CA SER A 74 0.37 -4.95 9.47
C SER A 74 -1.05 -4.74 9.94
N CYS A 75 -1.75 -5.81 10.26
CA CYS A 75 -3.14 -5.75 10.72
C CYS A 75 -3.18 -6.04 12.22
N PRO A 76 -3.93 -5.25 13.00
CA PRO A 76 -3.92 -5.41 14.46
C PRO A 76 -4.58 -6.72 14.92
N ASP A 77 -5.51 -7.24 14.13
CA ASP A 77 -6.22 -8.47 14.47
C ASP A 77 -6.79 -9.12 13.22
N ALA A 78 -7.37 -10.32 13.39
CA ALA A 78 -7.95 -11.06 12.29
C ALA A 78 -9.14 -10.35 11.65
N ASP A 79 -9.91 -9.60 12.43
CA ASP A 79 -11.05 -8.86 11.91
C ASP A 79 -10.59 -7.74 10.97
N ALA A 80 -9.52 -7.04 11.31
CA ALA A 80 -8.96 -6.01 10.45
C ALA A 80 -8.44 -6.63 9.15
N PHE A 81 -7.80 -7.78 9.24
CA PHE A 81 -7.32 -8.50 8.06
C PHE A 81 -8.48 -8.86 7.13
N CYS A 82 -9.55 -9.40 7.69
CA CYS A 82 -10.74 -9.75 6.89
C CYS A 82 -11.37 -8.51 6.26
N ARG A 83 -11.46 -7.41 7.00
CA ARG A 83 -12.03 -6.16 6.47
C ARG A 83 -11.22 -5.62 5.30
N VAL A 84 -9.91 -5.57 5.45
CA VAL A 84 -9.06 -5.01 4.39
C VAL A 84 -9.07 -5.91 3.17
N GLN A 85 -9.05 -7.22 3.37
CA GLN A 85 -9.13 -8.17 2.27
C GLN A 85 -10.42 -7.98 1.47
N GLN A 86 -11.55 -7.91 2.16
CA GLN A 86 -12.84 -7.71 1.52
C GLN A 86 -12.92 -6.36 0.81
N THR A 87 -12.46 -5.30 1.45
CA THR A 87 -12.48 -3.95 0.89
C THR A 87 -11.66 -3.88 -0.39
N LEU A 88 -10.45 -4.44 -0.38
CA LEU A 88 -9.59 -4.42 -1.56
C LEU A 88 -10.16 -5.27 -2.69
N GLU A 89 -10.76 -6.40 -2.38
CA GLU A 89 -11.41 -7.22 -3.39
C GLU A 89 -12.59 -6.50 -4.05
N GLU A 90 -13.37 -5.76 -3.26
CA GLU A 90 -14.46 -4.93 -3.79
C GLU A 90 -13.97 -3.82 -4.70
N MET A 91 -12.76 -3.34 -4.47
CA MET A 91 -12.12 -2.34 -5.32
C MET A 91 -11.45 -2.95 -6.55
N GLY A 92 -11.52 -4.25 -6.72
CA GLY A 92 -10.88 -4.94 -7.84
C GLY A 92 -9.40 -5.19 -7.65
N ILE A 93 -8.90 -5.11 -6.43
CA ILE A 93 -7.50 -5.34 -6.12
C ILE A 93 -7.33 -6.78 -5.65
N LEU A 94 -6.38 -7.48 -6.26
CA LEU A 94 -6.12 -8.86 -5.91
C LEU A 94 -5.36 -8.95 -4.59
N VAL A 95 -5.92 -9.66 -3.64
CA VAL A 95 -5.28 -9.89 -2.35
C VAL A 95 -4.76 -11.32 -2.31
N THR A 96 -3.44 -11.46 -2.33
CA THR A 96 -2.79 -12.76 -2.22
C THR A 96 -2.03 -12.79 -0.90
N GLY A 97 -2.72 -12.52 0.17
CA GLY A 97 -2.08 -12.49 1.46
C GLY A 97 -2.17 -13.81 2.14
N ARG A 98 -1.14 -14.16 2.87
CA ARG A 98 -1.27 -15.16 3.89
C ARG A 98 -0.96 -14.51 5.21
N GLU A 99 -1.69 -14.95 6.19
CA GLU A 99 -1.47 -14.54 7.54
C GLU A 99 -0.13 -15.09 8.00
N THR A 100 0.79 -14.20 8.33
CA THR A 100 1.97 -14.60 9.07
C THR A 100 1.69 -14.27 10.52
N GLU A 101 1.53 -15.28 11.32
CA GLU A 101 1.44 -15.07 12.74
C GLU A 101 2.83 -14.73 13.26
N ASN A 102 2.99 -13.49 13.67
CA ASN A 102 4.15 -13.11 14.43
C ASN A 102 3.85 -13.43 15.89
N HIS A 103 4.30 -14.58 16.30
CA HIS A 103 4.32 -14.85 17.71
C HIS A 103 5.60 -14.26 18.27
N PRO A 104 5.50 -13.47 19.30
CA PRO A 104 6.69 -13.06 20.03
C PRO A 104 7.36 -14.27 20.70
#